data_6f112670822793070a356ac07e9bc797
#
_entry.id   6f112670822793070a356ac07e9bc797
#
_cell.length_a   1.000
_cell.length_b   1.000
_cell.length_c   1.000
_cell.angle_alpha   90.00
_cell.angle_beta   90.00
_cell.angle_gamma   90.00
#
_symmetry.space_group_name_H-M   'P 1'
#
loop_
_entity.id
_entity.type
_entity.pdbx_description
1 polymer ?
#
loop_
_entity_poly.entity_id
_entity_poly.type
_entity_poly.pdbx_seq_one_letter_code
_entity_poly.pdbx_strand_id
1 'polypeptide(L)'
;MTTAENESVDLSASFKAYDVRGIVGETITAASVEAVGAAFVDVLELAGQTVLVGGDMRPSSPGFSQAFAEGASGRGANVQLLGLISTDELYFACGALKAAGVVFTASHNPAEYNGMKLAKAGAVPVSSETGLMDIRDLAQKYLADGIPAGEKGTITDTDVLAKYAAYLRTLVDLTGSRPLKVVVDAGNGMAGMTTPAVLGGTLLPGLPFEIVPLYFELDGTFPNHPANPLEPANLRDLKAAVVEHGADIGLAFDGDADRCFVIDELGAPVSPSAVTALVARREIARAKAGGEEHPAVIHNLITSRAVPELIAHDGGRAVRTRVGHSFIKATMAAEGAVFGGEHSAHYYFRDFFNADTGMLAAMHVLAALGEQNGPLSELGREYEPYVSSGEINSQLADVPAAVARVRAAYTRDDVTIDELDGLTFTAADGRWWFNLRASNTEPFLRLNAEAVDATTMADIRDDVLALVRQ
;
A
#
# COMPACT_ATOMS: atom_id res chain seq x y z
N MET A 1 43.11 9.69 17.49
CA MET A 1 42.50 9.09 16.29
C MET A 1 42.14 7.67 16.69
N THR A 2 40.93 7.48 17.21
CA THR A 2 40.38 6.17 17.55
C THR A 2 39.76 5.63 16.27
N THR A 3 40.33 4.52 15.80
CA THR A 3 39.73 3.70 14.76
C THR A 3 38.38 3.21 15.29
N ALA A 4 37.28 3.83 14.82
CA ALA A 4 35.96 3.21 14.93
C ALA A 4 36.05 1.88 14.15
N GLU A 5 35.95 0.78 14.87
CA GLU A 5 35.75 -0.53 14.28
C GLU A 5 34.50 -0.42 13.43
N ASN A 6 34.67 -0.68 12.14
CA ASN A 6 33.59 -0.76 11.17
C ASN A 6 32.86 -2.07 11.48
N GLU A 7 31.97 -2.07 12.49
CA GLU A 7 31.03 -3.19 12.65
C GLU A 7 30.20 -3.23 11.37
N SER A 8 30.39 -4.24 10.57
CA SER A 8 29.62 -4.43 9.34
C SER A 8 28.16 -4.60 9.72
N VAL A 9 27.31 -3.68 9.24
CA VAL A 9 25.86 -3.74 9.46
C VAL A 9 25.35 -5.11 9.00
N ASP A 10 24.62 -5.82 9.87
CA ASP A 10 23.94 -7.06 9.52
C ASP A 10 22.63 -6.72 8.75
N LEU A 11 22.62 -6.96 7.45
CA LEU A 11 21.49 -6.67 6.59
C LEU A 11 20.27 -7.54 6.88
N SER A 12 20.42 -8.67 7.58
CA SER A 12 19.29 -9.55 7.92
C SER A 12 18.25 -8.85 8.79
N ALA A 13 18.67 -7.87 9.60
CA ALA A 13 17.77 -7.09 10.46
C ALA A 13 16.83 -6.18 9.68
N SER A 14 17.26 -5.66 8.52
CA SER A 14 16.51 -4.70 7.71
C SER A 14 15.79 -5.31 6.51
N PHE A 15 16.25 -6.44 5.95
CA PHE A 15 15.58 -7.11 4.84
C PHE A 15 14.38 -7.92 5.33
N LYS A 16 13.19 -7.59 4.80
CA LYS A 16 11.92 -8.26 5.13
C LYS A 16 11.49 -9.14 3.94
N ALA A 17 10.27 -9.64 3.96
CA ALA A 17 9.77 -10.52 2.90
C ALA A 17 9.65 -9.83 1.53
N TYR A 18 9.41 -8.52 1.48
CA TYR A 18 9.11 -7.80 0.23
C TYR A 18 9.69 -6.38 0.15
N ASP A 19 10.40 -5.92 1.16
CA ASP A 19 11.05 -4.62 1.18
C ASP A 19 12.23 -4.63 2.15
N VAL A 20 12.94 -3.51 2.20
CA VAL A 20 13.99 -3.25 3.19
C VAL A 20 13.50 -2.14 4.09
N ARG A 21 13.57 -2.33 5.42
CA ARG A 21 13.25 -1.30 6.42
C ARG A 21 14.21 -1.36 7.58
N GLY A 22 14.75 -0.22 7.96
CA GLY A 22 15.70 -0.13 9.07
C GLY A 22 15.75 1.25 9.69
N ILE A 23 16.41 1.32 10.86
CA ILE A 23 16.72 2.56 11.56
C ILE A 23 17.96 3.17 10.91
N VAL A 24 17.83 4.44 10.52
CA VAL A 24 18.89 5.18 9.83
C VAL A 24 20.11 5.34 10.72
N GLY A 25 21.28 4.96 10.20
CA GLY A 25 22.55 5.01 10.92
C GLY A 25 22.83 3.79 11.79
N GLU A 26 21.84 2.90 11.99
CA GLU A 26 21.99 1.66 12.77
C GLU A 26 21.90 0.42 11.87
N THR A 27 20.72 0.13 11.33
CA THR A 27 20.46 -1.06 10.51
C THR A 27 20.41 -0.77 9.01
N ILE A 28 20.40 0.51 8.62
CA ILE A 28 20.54 0.99 7.24
C ILE A 28 21.47 2.22 7.21
N THR A 29 22.51 2.15 6.40
CA THR A 29 23.54 3.20 6.26
C THR A 29 23.83 3.49 4.81
N ALA A 30 24.49 4.62 4.48
CA ALA A 30 24.88 4.93 3.12
C ALA A 30 25.76 3.82 2.50
N ALA A 31 26.70 3.26 3.29
CA ALA A 31 27.54 2.15 2.82
C ALA A 31 26.75 0.88 2.52
N SER A 32 25.77 0.54 3.37
CA SER A 32 24.90 -0.60 3.11
C SER A 32 24.02 -0.39 1.86
N VAL A 33 23.52 0.82 1.66
CA VAL A 33 22.71 1.20 0.50
C VAL A 33 23.54 1.16 -0.80
N GLU A 34 24.78 1.63 -0.79
CA GLU A 34 25.70 1.52 -1.93
C GLU A 34 25.96 0.07 -2.30
N ALA A 35 26.24 -0.79 -1.31
CA ALA A 35 26.41 -2.23 -1.52
C ALA A 35 25.16 -2.89 -2.09
N VAL A 36 23.95 -2.49 -1.61
CA VAL A 36 22.68 -2.97 -2.16
C VAL A 36 22.49 -2.51 -3.60
N GLY A 37 22.84 -1.26 -3.94
CA GLY A 37 22.78 -0.74 -5.32
C GLY A 37 23.66 -1.54 -6.28
N ALA A 38 24.87 -1.87 -5.85
CA ALA A 38 25.78 -2.73 -6.61
C ALA A 38 25.22 -4.16 -6.78
N ALA A 39 24.77 -4.77 -5.68
CA ALA A 39 24.19 -6.12 -5.68
C ALA A 39 22.90 -6.21 -6.51
N PHE A 40 22.06 -5.16 -6.50
CA PHE A 40 20.86 -5.07 -7.32
C PHE A 40 21.16 -5.19 -8.80
N VAL A 41 22.21 -4.50 -9.27
CA VAL A 41 22.64 -4.58 -10.67
C VAL A 41 23.15 -5.97 -11.02
N ASP A 42 23.98 -6.55 -10.17
CA ASP A 42 24.59 -7.85 -10.46
C ASP A 42 23.59 -9.00 -10.40
N VAL A 43 22.72 -9.03 -9.38
CA VAL A 43 21.71 -10.09 -9.22
C VAL A 43 20.65 -10.04 -10.33
N LEU A 44 20.27 -8.84 -10.76
CA LEU A 44 19.25 -8.67 -11.80
C LEU A 44 19.83 -8.48 -13.20
N GLU A 45 21.15 -8.59 -13.36
CA GLU A 45 21.86 -8.50 -14.65
C GLU A 45 21.60 -7.18 -15.40
N LEU A 46 21.65 -6.04 -14.66
CA LEU A 46 21.28 -4.72 -15.18
C LEU A 46 22.45 -3.89 -15.74
N ALA A 47 23.66 -4.46 -15.87
CA ALA A 47 24.78 -3.75 -16.50
C ALA A 47 24.42 -3.31 -17.91
N GLY A 48 24.69 -2.03 -18.24
CA GLY A 48 24.30 -1.39 -19.50
C GLY A 48 22.82 -0.99 -19.62
N GLN A 49 21.97 -1.41 -18.66
CA GLN A 49 20.54 -1.06 -18.63
C GLN A 49 20.27 0.19 -17.78
N THR A 50 19.08 0.75 -17.94
CA THR A 50 18.60 1.87 -17.11
C THR A 50 18.11 1.35 -15.75
N VAL A 51 18.51 2.06 -14.68
CA VAL A 51 18.01 1.86 -13.31
C VAL A 51 17.44 3.19 -12.81
N LEU A 52 16.22 3.18 -12.30
CA LEU A 52 15.49 4.35 -11.79
C LEU A 52 15.66 4.43 -10.27
N VAL A 53 16.00 5.61 -9.76
CA VAL A 53 16.25 5.81 -8.33
C VAL A 53 15.56 7.07 -7.87
N GLY A 54 14.71 6.99 -6.85
CA GLY A 54 14.08 8.15 -6.23
C GLY A 54 13.81 7.92 -4.75
N GLY A 55 13.28 8.91 -4.08
CA GLY A 55 12.98 8.80 -2.66
C GLY A 55 11.86 9.71 -2.22
N ASP A 56 11.29 9.37 -1.07
CA ASP A 56 10.30 10.19 -0.39
C ASP A 56 10.95 11.42 0.32
N MET A 57 10.13 12.18 1.05
CA MET A 57 10.52 13.41 1.74
C MET A 57 11.39 13.18 2.99
N ARG A 58 11.75 11.95 3.37
CA ARG A 58 12.59 11.68 4.55
C ARG A 58 13.98 12.29 4.37
N PRO A 59 14.56 12.89 5.43
CA PRO A 59 15.85 13.58 5.34
C PRO A 59 17.02 12.71 4.82
N SER A 60 16.94 11.39 5.03
CA SER A 60 17.96 10.43 4.58
C SER A 60 17.79 9.99 3.13
N SER A 61 16.61 10.14 2.53
CA SER A 61 16.29 9.64 1.18
C SER A 61 17.18 10.20 0.08
N PRO A 62 17.53 11.51 0.04
CA PRO A 62 18.45 12.04 -0.98
C PRO A 62 19.84 11.41 -0.91
N GLY A 63 20.41 11.27 0.32
CA GLY A 63 21.73 10.66 0.51
C GLY A 63 21.74 9.17 0.16
N PHE A 64 20.67 8.46 0.47
CA PHE A 64 20.52 7.05 0.13
C PHE A 64 20.30 6.85 -1.38
N SER A 65 19.53 7.71 -2.04
CA SER A 65 19.38 7.70 -3.49
C SER A 65 20.73 7.87 -4.21
N GLN A 66 21.55 8.79 -3.73
CA GLN A 66 22.89 9.01 -4.28
C GLN A 66 23.81 7.80 -4.03
N ALA A 67 23.84 7.22 -2.82
CA ALA A 67 24.66 6.06 -2.51
C ALA A 67 24.28 4.84 -3.34
N PHE A 68 22.98 4.57 -3.49
CA PHE A 68 22.49 3.48 -4.37
C PHE A 68 22.90 3.72 -5.83
N ALA A 69 22.77 4.95 -6.32
CA ALA A 69 23.15 5.32 -7.68
C ALA A 69 24.65 5.12 -7.92
N GLU A 70 25.50 5.42 -6.95
CA GLU A 70 26.94 5.18 -7.01
C GLU A 70 27.27 3.70 -7.09
N GLY A 71 26.67 2.88 -6.22
CA GLY A 71 26.80 1.44 -6.26
C GLY A 71 26.33 0.83 -7.57
N ALA A 72 25.14 1.20 -8.02
CA ALA A 72 24.54 0.71 -9.26
C ALA A 72 25.36 1.12 -10.50
N SER A 73 25.74 2.41 -10.60
CA SER A 73 26.57 2.88 -11.72
C SER A 73 27.98 2.26 -11.69
N GLY A 74 28.54 2.02 -10.51
CA GLY A 74 29.82 1.31 -10.34
C GLY A 74 29.81 -0.13 -10.88
N ARG A 75 28.62 -0.72 -11.04
CA ARG A 75 28.39 -2.04 -11.66
C ARG A 75 27.86 -1.94 -13.10
N GLY A 76 27.95 -0.78 -13.74
CA GLY A 76 27.68 -0.58 -15.15
C GLY A 76 26.23 -0.18 -15.49
N ALA A 77 25.33 0.02 -14.53
CA ALA A 77 23.98 0.49 -14.83
C ALA A 77 23.96 2.00 -15.17
N ASN A 78 23.08 2.39 -16.08
CA ASN A 78 22.80 3.81 -16.36
C ASN A 78 21.68 4.29 -15.45
N VAL A 79 22.03 5.06 -14.44
CA VAL A 79 21.07 5.52 -13.42
C VAL A 79 20.35 6.78 -13.84
N GLN A 80 19.03 6.82 -13.65
CA GLN A 80 18.22 8.03 -13.73
C GLN A 80 17.71 8.35 -12.31
N LEU A 81 18.17 9.46 -11.75
CA LEU A 81 17.67 10.00 -10.48
C LEU A 81 16.35 10.70 -10.75
N LEU A 82 15.29 10.22 -10.10
CA LEU A 82 13.93 10.76 -10.21
C LEU A 82 13.66 11.89 -9.20
N GLY A 83 14.58 12.09 -8.23
CA GLY A 83 14.41 13.05 -7.16
C GLY A 83 13.35 12.62 -6.14
N LEU A 84 12.51 13.57 -5.71
CA LEU A 84 11.37 13.31 -4.85
C LEU A 84 10.25 12.64 -5.66
N ILE A 85 9.85 11.46 -5.23
CA ILE A 85 8.76 10.68 -5.83
C ILE A 85 7.96 9.92 -4.76
N SER A 86 6.69 9.69 -5.01
CA SER A 86 5.88 8.71 -4.29
C SER A 86 6.20 7.27 -4.72
N THR A 87 5.73 6.29 -3.95
CA THR A 87 5.93 4.88 -4.31
C THR A 87 5.26 4.54 -5.65
N ASP A 88 4.06 5.03 -5.89
CA ASP A 88 3.34 4.78 -7.14
C ASP A 88 3.94 5.54 -8.35
N GLU A 89 4.62 6.67 -8.14
CA GLU A 89 5.43 7.29 -9.20
C GLU A 89 6.60 6.39 -9.63
N LEU A 90 7.26 5.67 -8.68
CA LEU A 90 8.26 4.67 -9.07
C LEU A 90 7.63 3.58 -9.92
N TYR A 91 6.47 3.03 -9.49
CA TYR A 91 5.81 1.97 -10.25
C TYR A 91 5.40 2.44 -11.65
N PHE A 92 4.86 3.65 -11.75
CA PHE A 92 4.61 4.28 -13.04
C PHE A 92 5.89 4.35 -13.90
N ALA A 93 6.98 4.86 -13.33
CA ALA A 93 8.24 5.01 -14.06
C ALA A 93 8.80 3.65 -14.51
N CYS A 94 8.81 2.64 -13.63
CA CYS A 94 9.26 1.29 -13.96
C CYS A 94 8.40 0.62 -15.04
N GLY A 95 7.09 0.89 -15.04
CA GLY A 95 6.17 0.39 -16.05
C GLY A 95 6.32 1.10 -17.39
N ALA A 96 6.27 2.44 -17.39
CA ALA A 96 6.28 3.27 -18.58
C ALA A 96 7.64 3.27 -19.30
N LEU A 97 8.75 3.30 -18.55
CA LEU A 97 10.11 3.30 -19.09
C LEU A 97 10.70 1.89 -19.27
N LYS A 98 9.98 0.86 -18.81
CA LYS A 98 10.41 -0.55 -18.84
C LYS A 98 11.79 -0.76 -18.21
N ALA A 99 12.04 -0.10 -17.09
CA ALA A 99 13.30 -0.13 -16.36
C ALA A 99 13.09 -0.61 -14.92
N ALA A 100 14.11 -1.24 -14.35
CA ALA A 100 14.13 -1.59 -12.93
C ALA A 100 14.38 -0.34 -12.09
N GLY A 101 13.95 -0.34 -10.82
CA GLY A 101 14.16 0.83 -9.99
C GLY A 101 13.95 0.60 -8.50
N VAL A 102 14.23 1.66 -7.74
CA VAL A 102 14.10 1.72 -6.28
C VAL A 102 13.48 3.04 -5.85
N VAL A 103 12.62 3.01 -4.84
CA VAL A 103 12.22 4.19 -4.08
C VAL A 103 12.67 4.03 -2.63
N PHE A 104 13.30 5.07 -2.11
CA PHE A 104 13.66 5.18 -0.70
C PHE A 104 12.48 5.70 0.10
N THR A 105 11.94 4.85 0.93
CA THR A 105 10.79 5.14 1.79
C THR A 105 10.70 4.12 2.93
N ALA A 106 10.09 4.52 4.02
CA ALA A 106 9.61 3.61 5.06
C ALA A 106 8.08 3.74 5.25
N SER A 107 7.36 4.26 4.23
CA SER A 107 5.90 4.43 4.24
C SER A 107 5.43 5.14 5.52
N HIS A 108 4.63 4.48 6.33
CA HIS A 108 4.04 5.00 7.57
C HIS A 108 4.91 4.82 8.82
N ASN A 109 6.12 4.28 8.71
CA ASN A 109 7.03 4.13 9.85
C ASN A 109 7.46 5.51 10.40
N PRO A 110 7.86 5.60 11.68
CA PRO A 110 8.39 6.81 12.30
C PRO A 110 9.58 7.44 11.55
N ALA A 111 9.89 8.69 11.89
CA ALA A 111 10.89 9.51 11.18
C ALA A 111 12.30 8.94 11.14
N GLU A 112 12.70 8.19 12.18
CA GLU A 112 14.02 7.55 12.29
C GLU A 112 14.21 6.36 11.34
N TYR A 113 13.13 5.87 10.72
CA TYR A 113 13.19 4.78 9.74
C TYR A 113 13.38 5.28 8.31
N ASN A 114 14.04 4.46 7.50
CA ASN A 114 13.98 4.51 6.06
C ASN A 114 14.04 3.08 5.49
N GLY A 115 13.95 2.94 4.17
CA GLY A 115 13.96 1.63 3.53
C GLY A 115 14.02 1.73 2.03
N MET A 116 13.83 0.60 1.38
CA MET A 116 13.83 0.46 -0.07
C MET A 116 12.69 -0.43 -0.53
N LYS A 117 11.87 0.06 -1.47
CA LYS A 117 11.00 -0.78 -2.28
C LYS A 117 11.65 -0.92 -3.64
N LEU A 118 11.93 -2.17 -4.04
CA LEU A 118 12.64 -2.51 -5.27
C LEU A 118 11.66 -3.08 -6.30
N ALA A 119 11.80 -2.67 -7.54
CA ALA A 119 11.00 -3.17 -8.65
C ALA A 119 11.87 -3.53 -9.85
N LYS A 120 11.48 -4.58 -10.57
CA LYS A 120 11.98 -4.90 -11.92
C LYS A 120 11.23 -4.08 -12.97
N ALA A 121 11.68 -4.11 -14.20
CA ALA A 121 10.95 -3.53 -15.33
C ALA A 121 9.48 -3.99 -15.35
N GLY A 122 8.56 -3.07 -15.69
CA GLY A 122 7.12 -3.35 -15.66
C GLY A 122 6.50 -3.30 -14.26
N ALA A 123 7.16 -2.65 -13.29
CA ALA A 123 6.73 -2.51 -11.89
C ALA A 123 6.59 -3.86 -11.14
N VAL A 124 7.27 -4.91 -11.60
CA VAL A 124 7.24 -6.21 -10.93
C VAL A 124 8.04 -6.13 -9.62
N PRO A 125 7.45 -6.42 -8.46
CA PRO A 125 8.14 -6.28 -7.18
C PRO A 125 9.31 -7.26 -7.04
N VAL A 126 10.40 -6.81 -6.38
CA VAL A 126 11.49 -7.67 -5.93
C VAL A 126 11.17 -8.10 -4.49
N SER A 127 10.89 -9.38 -4.31
CA SER A 127 10.53 -10.01 -3.02
C SER A 127 11.52 -11.11 -2.66
N SER A 128 11.34 -11.73 -1.49
CA SER A 128 12.12 -12.90 -1.07
C SER A 128 12.11 -14.04 -2.11
N GLU A 129 11.04 -14.16 -2.90
CA GLU A 129 10.89 -15.20 -3.92
C GLU A 129 11.46 -14.77 -5.29
N THR A 130 11.77 -13.48 -5.48
CA THR A 130 12.14 -12.92 -6.79
C THR A 130 13.50 -12.24 -6.83
N GLY A 131 14.34 -12.47 -5.79
CA GLY A 131 15.74 -12.05 -5.77
C GLY A 131 16.14 -11.13 -4.62
N LEU A 132 15.22 -10.73 -3.73
CA LEU A 132 15.53 -9.81 -2.61
C LEU A 132 16.57 -10.41 -1.65
N MET A 133 16.49 -11.72 -1.37
CA MET A 133 17.45 -12.38 -0.48
C MET A 133 18.81 -12.55 -1.16
N ASP A 134 18.85 -12.81 -2.46
CA ASP A 134 20.11 -12.87 -3.22
C ASP A 134 20.81 -11.51 -3.25
N ILE A 135 20.05 -10.42 -3.38
CA ILE A 135 20.57 -9.05 -3.30
C ILE A 135 21.14 -8.79 -1.90
N ARG A 136 20.43 -9.17 -0.84
CA ARG A 136 20.92 -9.06 0.54
C ARG A 136 22.25 -9.78 0.73
N ASP A 137 22.31 -11.04 0.34
CA ASP A 137 23.47 -11.91 0.59
C ASP A 137 24.69 -11.41 -0.19
N LEU A 138 24.49 -10.95 -1.43
CA LEU A 138 25.55 -10.35 -2.22
C LEU A 138 25.98 -8.97 -1.66
N ALA A 139 25.04 -8.13 -1.23
CA ALA A 139 25.35 -6.86 -0.61
C ALA A 139 26.12 -7.02 0.72
N GLN A 140 25.74 -8.02 1.53
CA GLN A 140 26.48 -8.36 2.75
C GLN A 140 27.94 -8.77 2.43
N LYS A 141 28.14 -9.52 1.36
CA LYS A 141 29.49 -9.86 0.88
C LYS A 141 30.24 -8.62 0.40
N TYR A 142 29.60 -7.70 -0.30
CA TYR A 142 30.24 -6.44 -0.75
C TYR A 142 30.60 -5.52 0.40
N LEU A 143 29.85 -5.52 1.48
CA LEU A 143 30.22 -4.79 2.71
C LEU A 143 31.48 -5.39 3.36
N ALA A 144 31.66 -6.70 3.32
CA ALA A 144 32.82 -7.39 3.91
C ALA A 144 34.07 -7.31 3.03
N ASP A 145 33.93 -7.57 1.73
CA ASP A 145 35.05 -7.80 0.80
C ASP A 145 35.35 -6.57 -0.09
N GLY A 146 34.44 -5.56 -0.09
CA GLY A 146 34.44 -4.44 -1.03
C GLY A 146 33.66 -4.74 -2.30
N ILE A 147 33.08 -3.68 -2.90
CA ILE A 147 32.39 -3.77 -4.19
C ILE A 147 33.43 -3.94 -5.30
N PRO A 148 33.32 -4.98 -6.16
CA PRO A 148 34.27 -5.19 -7.25
C PRO A 148 34.26 -4.01 -8.23
N ALA A 149 35.42 -3.60 -8.72
CA ALA A 149 35.51 -2.57 -9.75
C ALA A 149 34.85 -3.06 -11.05
N GLY A 150 34.11 -2.17 -11.73
CA GLY A 150 33.43 -2.43 -12.99
C GLY A 150 33.55 -1.25 -13.94
N GLU A 151 33.05 -1.41 -15.17
CA GLU A 151 32.85 -0.28 -16.08
C GLU A 151 31.72 0.60 -15.54
N LYS A 152 31.96 1.89 -15.36
CA LYS A 152 30.96 2.81 -14.81
C LYS A 152 29.88 3.15 -15.83
N GLY A 153 28.63 3.03 -15.42
CA GLY A 153 27.49 3.65 -16.11
C GLY A 153 27.38 5.14 -15.85
N THR A 154 26.35 5.76 -16.39
CA THR A 154 26.04 7.18 -16.23
C THR A 154 25.07 7.42 -15.06
N ILE A 155 25.07 8.64 -14.50
CA ILE A 155 24.04 9.11 -13.57
C ILE A 155 23.48 10.41 -14.16
N THR A 156 22.16 10.49 -14.32
CA THR A 156 21.44 11.64 -14.90
C THR A 156 20.15 11.88 -14.11
N ASP A 157 19.62 13.10 -14.17
CA ASP A 157 18.33 13.45 -13.55
C ASP A 157 17.18 13.29 -14.54
N THR A 158 16.02 12.88 -14.05
CA THR A 158 14.78 12.73 -14.85
C THR A 158 13.56 13.06 -13.99
N ASP A 159 12.65 13.91 -14.49
CA ASP A 159 11.37 14.20 -13.86
C ASP A 159 10.26 13.37 -14.50
N VAL A 160 9.44 12.73 -13.67
CA VAL A 160 8.32 11.88 -14.12
C VAL A 160 6.95 12.38 -13.66
N LEU A 161 6.87 13.36 -12.74
CA LEU A 161 5.64 13.80 -12.08
C LEU A 161 4.54 14.20 -13.08
N ALA A 162 4.87 15.03 -14.07
CA ALA A 162 3.88 15.48 -15.06
C ALA A 162 3.36 14.32 -15.92
N LYS A 163 4.22 13.36 -16.28
CA LYS A 163 3.83 12.17 -17.05
C LYS A 163 2.98 11.21 -16.22
N TYR A 164 3.34 11.02 -14.95
CA TYR A 164 2.57 10.24 -14.00
C TYR A 164 1.16 10.82 -13.83
N ALA A 165 1.05 12.13 -13.54
CA ALA A 165 -0.23 12.79 -13.37
C ALA A 165 -1.12 12.69 -14.63
N ALA A 166 -0.54 12.93 -15.81
CA ALA A 166 -1.25 12.77 -17.08
C ALA A 166 -1.72 11.34 -17.30
N TYR A 167 -0.87 10.35 -16.99
CA TYR A 167 -1.23 8.93 -17.13
C TYR A 167 -2.41 8.54 -16.24
N LEU A 168 -2.42 8.91 -14.96
CA LEU A 168 -3.54 8.62 -14.06
C LEU A 168 -4.86 9.20 -14.59
N ARG A 169 -4.83 10.43 -15.13
CA ARG A 169 -6.02 11.05 -15.73
C ARG A 169 -6.51 10.39 -17.01
N THR A 170 -5.70 9.54 -17.66
CA THR A 170 -6.19 8.69 -18.75
C THR A 170 -6.94 7.45 -18.26
N LEU A 171 -6.69 7.03 -17.02
CA LEU A 171 -7.31 5.84 -16.43
C LEU A 171 -8.69 6.15 -15.83
N VAL A 172 -8.86 7.35 -15.25
CA VAL A 172 -10.14 7.81 -14.68
C VAL A 172 -10.45 9.22 -15.16
N ASP A 173 -11.52 9.37 -15.91
CA ASP A 173 -12.02 10.68 -16.33
C ASP A 173 -12.82 11.34 -15.21
N LEU A 174 -12.36 12.52 -14.78
CA LEU A 174 -12.97 13.32 -13.73
C LEU A 174 -13.59 14.62 -14.29
N THR A 175 -13.52 14.86 -15.61
CA THR A 175 -13.95 16.13 -16.22
C THR A 175 -15.46 16.31 -16.18
N GLY A 176 -16.23 15.20 -16.14
CA GLY A 176 -17.69 15.19 -16.02
C GLY A 176 -18.23 15.21 -14.59
N SER A 177 -17.36 15.26 -13.59
CA SER A 177 -17.78 15.32 -12.18
C SER A 177 -18.53 16.62 -11.86
N ARG A 178 -19.54 16.54 -10.97
CA ARG A 178 -20.05 17.74 -10.32
C ARG A 178 -18.94 18.42 -9.50
N PRO A 179 -19.06 19.72 -9.18
CA PRO A 179 -18.15 20.35 -8.23
C PRO A 179 -18.14 19.61 -6.89
N LEU A 180 -16.93 19.32 -6.38
CA LEU A 180 -16.70 18.69 -5.09
C LEU A 180 -15.72 19.51 -4.27
N LYS A 181 -16.01 19.65 -2.97
CA LYS A 181 -15.05 20.15 -1.99
C LYS A 181 -14.39 18.95 -1.32
N VAL A 182 -13.07 18.87 -1.44
CA VAL A 182 -12.25 17.72 -1.03
C VAL A 182 -11.21 18.17 -0.01
N VAL A 183 -11.29 17.71 1.22
CA VAL A 183 -10.20 17.90 2.18
C VAL A 183 -9.18 16.77 1.96
N VAL A 184 -7.92 17.12 1.81
CA VAL A 184 -6.86 16.13 1.64
C VAL A 184 -5.82 16.29 2.74
N ASP A 185 -5.62 15.23 3.49
CA ASP A 185 -4.57 15.12 4.50
C ASP A 185 -3.38 14.33 3.91
N ALA A 186 -2.28 15.05 3.66
CA ALA A 186 -1.06 14.46 3.14
C ALA A 186 -0.12 13.95 4.26
N GLY A 187 -0.41 14.23 5.53
CA GLY A 187 0.42 13.82 6.67
C GLY A 187 1.88 14.24 6.54
N ASN A 188 2.18 15.39 5.92
CA ASN A 188 3.52 15.83 5.52
C ASN A 188 4.25 14.88 4.54
N GLY A 189 3.52 13.92 3.96
CA GLY A 189 4.00 12.90 3.02
C GLY A 189 3.87 13.30 1.56
N MET A 190 4.14 12.34 0.67
CA MET A 190 4.26 12.55 -0.77
C MET A 190 2.95 12.99 -1.44
N ALA A 191 1.79 12.75 -0.82
CA ALA A 191 0.51 13.26 -1.32
C ALA A 191 0.45 14.81 -1.36
N GLY A 192 1.28 15.51 -0.58
CA GLY A 192 1.44 16.97 -0.67
C GLY A 192 1.97 17.43 -2.03
N MET A 193 2.72 16.58 -2.73
CA MET A 193 3.22 16.82 -4.08
C MET A 193 2.30 16.22 -5.15
N THR A 194 1.84 14.99 -4.98
CA THR A 194 1.08 14.27 -6.01
C THR A 194 -0.36 14.79 -6.14
N THR A 195 -1.02 15.20 -5.05
CA THR A 195 -2.38 15.75 -5.09
C THR A 195 -2.50 16.99 -5.98
N PRO A 196 -1.70 18.08 -5.80
CA PRO A 196 -1.78 19.22 -6.70
C PRO A 196 -1.37 18.91 -8.15
N ALA A 197 -0.53 17.91 -8.36
CA ALA A 197 -0.12 17.47 -9.70
C ALA A 197 -1.27 16.72 -10.41
N VAL A 198 -1.95 15.82 -9.71
CA VAL A 198 -3.00 14.96 -10.30
C VAL A 198 -4.37 15.62 -10.25
N LEU A 199 -4.79 16.16 -9.11
CA LEU A 199 -6.15 16.70 -8.90
C LEU A 199 -6.21 18.24 -9.09
N GLY A 200 -5.07 18.93 -9.00
CA GLY A 200 -4.99 20.37 -9.17
C GLY A 200 -4.95 20.82 -10.63
N GLY A 201 -4.79 22.14 -10.82
CA GLY A 201 -4.72 22.77 -12.12
C GLY A 201 -3.35 23.35 -12.50
N THR A 202 -2.27 22.95 -11.82
CA THR A 202 -0.92 23.50 -12.04
C THR A 202 -0.17 22.83 -13.19
N LEU A 203 -0.25 21.51 -13.29
CA LEU A 203 0.41 20.72 -14.35
C LEU A 203 -0.54 20.28 -15.45
N LEU A 204 -1.81 20.10 -15.13
CA LEU A 204 -2.87 19.62 -16.01
C LEU A 204 -4.06 20.58 -15.96
N PRO A 205 -5.01 20.54 -16.92
CA PRO A 205 -6.25 21.34 -16.83
C PRO A 205 -6.97 21.11 -15.52
N GLY A 206 -7.49 22.18 -14.91
CA GLY A 206 -8.21 22.11 -13.62
C GLY A 206 -9.42 21.18 -13.68
N LEU A 207 -9.68 20.49 -12.58
CA LEU A 207 -10.89 19.70 -12.33
C LEU A 207 -11.91 20.52 -11.56
N PRO A 208 -13.18 20.14 -11.52
CA PRO A 208 -14.21 20.85 -10.77
C PRO A 208 -14.12 20.59 -9.25
N PHE A 209 -12.91 20.57 -8.71
CA PHE A 209 -12.63 20.29 -7.30
C PHE A 209 -12.06 21.50 -6.58
N GLU A 210 -12.60 21.78 -5.40
CA GLU A 210 -12.01 22.70 -4.42
C GLU A 210 -11.21 21.85 -3.42
N ILE A 211 -9.88 21.88 -3.54
CA ILE A 211 -9.00 21.14 -2.61
C ILE A 211 -8.71 21.98 -1.39
N VAL A 212 -9.02 21.45 -0.20
CA VAL A 212 -8.64 22.01 1.10
C VAL A 212 -7.43 21.20 1.60
N PRO A 213 -6.20 21.75 1.57
CA PRO A 213 -5.00 21.01 1.93
C PRO A 213 -4.80 20.98 3.44
N LEU A 214 -4.46 19.79 3.98
CA LEU A 214 -3.89 19.59 5.31
C LEU A 214 -2.50 18.98 5.18
N TYR A 215 -1.51 19.64 5.82
CA TYR A 215 -0.15 19.11 5.96
C TYR A 215 0.53 18.75 4.63
N PHE A 216 0.38 19.62 3.60
CA PHE A 216 0.98 19.44 2.27
C PHE A 216 2.47 19.74 2.22
N GLU A 217 3.02 20.44 3.21
CA GLU A 217 4.46 20.64 3.30
C GLU A 217 5.17 19.29 3.49
N LEU A 218 6.11 18.98 2.60
CA LEU A 218 6.86 17.72 2.65
C LEU A 218 7.86 17.77 3.79
N ASP A 219 7.63 16.97 4.84
CA ASP A 219 8.50 16.93 6.01
C ASP A 219 8.53 15.51 6.62
N GLY A 220 9.63 14.78 6.37
CA GLY A 220 9.83 13.43 6.89
C GLY A 220 10.03 13.33 8.40
N THR A 221 9.94 14.44 9.14
CA THR A 221 9.88 14.43 10.61
C THR A 221 8.45 14.29 11.15
N PHE A 222 7.42 14.44 10.26
CA PHE A 222 6.01 14.31 10.58
C PHE A 222 5.54 15.18 11.76
N PRO A 223 5.69 16.52 11.69
CA PRO A 223 5.49 17.42 12.84
C PRO A 223 4.05 17.52 13.32
N ASN A 224 3.05 17.13 12.51
CA ASN A 224 1.65 17.27 12.85
C ASN A 224 1.05 15.99 13.45
N HIS A 225 1.18 14.88 12.75
CA HIS A 225 0.84 13.54 13.20
C HIS A 225 1.63 12.49 12.40
N PRO A 226 1.79 11.25 12.90
CA PRO A 226 2.36 10.16 12.13
C PRO A 226 1.60 9.94 10.83
N ALA A 227 2.30 9.72 9.72
CA ALA A 227 1.71 9.47 8.41
C ALA A 227 1.16 8.05 8.29
N ASN A 228 0.33 7.64 9.26
CA ASN A 228 -0.30 6.33 9.35
C ASN A 228 -1.83 6.46 9.51
N PRO A 229 -2.59 6.53 8.41
CA PRO A 229 -4.05 6.67 8.47
C PRO A 229 -4.80 5.43 8.99
N LEU A 230 -4.11 4.28 9.20
CA LEU A 230 -4.70 3.12 9.88
C LEU A 230 -5.03 3.40 11.35
N GLU A 231 -4.29 4.32 11.97
CA GLU A 231 -4.51 4.72 13.36
C GLU A 231 -5.59 5.80 13.44
N PRO A 232 -6.74 5.53 14.08
CA PRO A 232 -7.87 6.48 14.12
C PRO A 232 -7.51 7.86 14.70
N ALA A 233 -6.50 7.92 15.57
CA ALA A 233 -6.02 9.17 16.16
C ALA A 233 -5.43 10.12 15.10
N ASN A 234 -4.82 9.59 14.05
CA ASN A 234 -4.20 10.37 12.98
C ASN A 234 -5.23 10.92 11.98
N LEU A 235 -6.48 10.43 12.01
CA LEU A 235 -7.57 10.92 11.18
C LEU A 235 -8.39 12.04 11.85
N ARG A 236 -8.07 12.41 13.08
CA ARG A 236 -8.87 13.36 13.88
C ARG A 236 -9.00 14.72 13.19
N ASP A 237 -7.89 15.25 12.71
CA ASP A 237 -7.86 16.60 12.13
C ASP A 237 -8.55 16.61 10.75
N LEU A 238 -8.38 15.56 9.95
CA LEU A 238 -9.10 15.37 8.69
C LEU A 238 -10.61 15.31 8.92
N LYS A 239 -11.09 14.51 9.87
CA LYS A 239 -12.52 14.41 10.23
C LYS A 239 -13.10 15.74 10.65
N ALA A 240 -12.39 16.48 11.48
CA ALA A 240 -12.81 17.80 11.93
C ALA A 240 -12.88 18.79 10.77
N ALA A 241 -11.86 18.82 9.91
CA ALA A 241 -11.79 19.71 8.76
C ALA A 241 -12.89 19.43 7.72
N VAL A 242 -13.22 18.15 7.47
CA VAL A 242 -14.34 17.79 6.57
C VAL A 242 -15.63 18.43 7.03
N VAL A 243 -15.97 18.30 8.33
CA VAL A 243 -17.19 18.88 8.90
C VAL A 243 -17.12 20.42 8.94
N GLU A 244 -15.99 20.98 9.35
CA GLU A 244 -15.79 22.44 9.47
C GLU A 244 -15.94 23.15 8.13
N HIS A 245 -15.34 22.58 7.06
CA HIS A 245 -15.40 23.16 5.72
C HIS A 245 -16.67 22.78 4.94
N GLY A 246 -17.54 21.93 5.50
CA GLY A 246 -18.69 21.37 4.77
C GLY A 246 -18.26 20.68 3.50
N ALA A 247 -17.20 19.87 3.58
CA ALA A 247 -16.64 19.19 2.44
C ALA A 247 -17.47 17.96 2.06
N ASP A 248 -17.44 17.59 0.77
CA ASP A 248 -18.14 16.39 0.28
C ASP A 248 -17.40 15.09 0.67
N ILE A 249 -16.08 15.19 0.90
CA ILE A 249 -15.20 14.03 1.14
C ILE A 249 -13.89 14.48 1.77
N GLY A 250 -13.32 13.62 2.61
CA GLY A 250 -11.93 13.68 3.09
C GLY A 250 -11.10 12.52 2.56
N LEU A 251 -9.86 12.79 2.20
CA LEU A 251 -8.88 11.80 1.76
C LEU A 251 -7.64 11.89 2.63
N ALA A 252 -7.17 10.77 3.19
CA ALA A 252 -5.90 10.69 3.90
C ALA A 252 -4.96 9.72 3.19
N PHE A 253 -3.72 10.14 3.01
CA PHE A 253 -2.66 9.31 2.43
C PHE A 253 -1.61 8.97 3.48
N ASP A 254 -0.93 7.85 3.31
CA ASP A 254 0.26 7.55 4.11
C ASP A 254 1.52 8.23 3.56
N GLY A 255 2.66 8.03 4.22
CA GLY A 255 3.86 8.83 3.97
C GLY A 255 4.36 8.78 2.53
N ASP A 256 4.31 7.64 1.87
CA ASP A 256 4.74 7.45 0.46
C ASP A 256 3.57 7.38 -0.54
N ALA A 257 2.35 7.67 -0.05
CA ALA A 257 1.12 7.88 -0.82
C ALA A 257 0.63 6.67 -1.65
N ASP A 258 1.06 5.46 -1.32
CA ASP A 258 0.55 4.25 -1.99
C ASP A 258 -0.80 3.78 -1.43
N ARG A 259 -1.26 4.33 -0.29
CA ARG A 259 -2.56 4.05 0.33
C ARG A 259 -3.43 5.30 0.40
N CYS A 260 -4.76 5.09 0.30
CA CYS A 260 -5.76 6.15 0.48
C CYS A 260 -6.90 5.69 1.39
N PHE A 261 -7.18 6.51 2.41
CA PHE A 261 -8.31 6.35 3.33
C PHE A 261 -9.34 7.44 3.08
N VAL A 262 -10.60 7.09 3.23
CA VAL A 262 -11.73 7.95 2.85
C VAL A 262 -12.56 8.29 4.06
N ILE A 263 -12.93 9.56 4.18
CA ILE A 263 -13.85 10.10 5.20
C ILE A 263 -15.07 10.69 4.47
N ASP A 264 -16.26 10.36 4.93
CA ASP A 264 -17.50 10.92 4.37
C ASP A 264 -17.77 12.37 4.87
N GLU A 265 -18.79 13.03 4.32
CA GLU A 265 -19.16 14.40 4.64
C GLU A 265 -19.61 14.59 6.11
N LEU A 266 -19.91 13.51 6.82
CA LEU A 266 -20.26 13.53 8.25
C LEU A 266 -19.03 13.39 9.16
N GLY A 267 -17.83 13.22 8.57
CA GLY A 267 -16.60 12.95 9.31
C GLY A 267 -16.45 11.48 9.75
N ALA A 268 -17.27 10.57 9.20
CA ALA A 268 -17.14 9.14 9.46
C ALA A 268 -16.20 8.45 8.45
N PRO A 269 -15.37 7.48 8.89
CA PRO A 269 -14.50 6.74 7.97
C PRO A 269 -15.32 5.79 7.11
N VAL A 270 -15.04 5.76 5.82
CA VAL A 270 -15.51 4.73 4.89
C VAL A 270 -14.51 3.58 4.92
N SER A 271 -14.99 2.34 5.11
CA SER A 271 -14.05 1.22 5.26
C SER A 271 -13.25 0.97 3.96
N PRO A 272 -11.97 0.55 4.06
CA PRO A 272 -11.22 0.16 2.88
C PRO A 272 -11.88 -0.99 2.08
N SER A 273 -12.67 -1.83 2.73
CA SER A 273 -13.47 -2.85 2.05
C SER A 273 -14.58 -2.24 1.19
N ALA A 274 -15.26 -1.19 1.67
CA ALA A 274 -16.25 -0.48 0.87
C ALA A 274 -15.61 0.23 -0.33
N VAL A 275 -14.47 0.87 -0.13
CA VAL A 275 -13.70 1.45 -1.24
C VAL A 275 -13.28 0.37 -2.24
N THR A 276 -12.80 -0.80 -1.75
CA THR A 276 -12.47 -1.95 -2.60
C THR A 276 -13.68 -2.38 -3.45
N ALA A 277 -14.86 -2.53 -2.84
CA ALA A 277 -16.07 -2.93 -3.55
C ALA A 277 -16.53 -1.88 -4.58
N LEU A 278 -16.49 -0.59 -4.22
CA LEU A 278 -16.82 0.52 -5.11
C LEU A 278 -15.88 0.55 -6.34
N VAL A 279 -14.57 0.47 -6.11
CA VAL A 279 -13.58 0.48 -7.20
C VAL A 279 -13.71 -0.78 -8.05
N ALA A 280 -13.89 -1.95 -7.42
CA ALA A 280 -14.12 -3.22 -8.13
C ALA A 280 -15.30 -3.13 -9.11
N ARG A 281 -16.45 -2.58 -8.67
CA ARG A 281 -17.61 -2.34 -9.53
C ARG A 281 -17.28 -1.51 -10.77
N ARG A 282 -16.53 -0.41 -10.58
CA ARG A 282 -16.11 0.49 -11.66
C ARG A 282 -15.17 -0.20 -12.64
N GLU A 283 -14.19 -0.93 -12.14
CA GLU A 283 -13.22 -1.66 -12.96
C GLU A 283 -13.85 -2.85 -13.68
N ILE A 284 -14.79 -3.57 -13.05
CA ILE A 284 -15.59 -4.61 -13.70
C ILE A 284 -16.42 -4.01 -14.85
N ALA A 285 -17.12 -2.91 -14.61
CA ALA A 285 -17.92 -2.25 -15.62
C ALA A 285 -17.07 -1.79 -16.82
N ARG A 286 -15.88 -1.22 -16.55
CA ARG A 286 -14.93 -0.79 -17.57
C ARG A 286 -14.41 -1.97 -18.40
N ALA A 287 -14.00 -3.06 -17.74
CA ALA A 287 -13.51 -4.26 -18.41
C ALA A 287 -14.59 -4.93 -19.27
N LYS A 288 -15.83 -5.02 -18.77
CA LYS A 288 -16.98 -5.55 -19.52
C LYS A 288 -17.30 -4.68 -20.75
N ALA A 289 -17.22 -3.36 -20.63
CA ALA A 289 -17.36 -2.46 -21.77
C ALA A 289 -16.24 -2.68 -22.82
N GLY A 290 -15.06 -3.14 -22.39
CA GLY A 290 -13.95 -3.58 -23.24
C GLY A 290 -14.12 -4.99 -23.82
N GLY A 291 -15.20 -5.72 -23.49
CA GLY A 291 -15.50 -7.06 -24.02
C GLY A 291 -15.06 -8.23 -23.12
N GLU A 292 -14.61 -7.98 -21.90
CA GLU A 292 -14.26 -9.04 -20.94
C GLU A 292 -15.53 -9.55 -20.24
N GLU A 293 -15.85 -10.84 -20.33
CA GLU A 293 -17.12 -11.38 -19.83
C GLU A 293 -17.18 -11.50 -18.31
N HIS A 294 -16.09 -12.01 -17.70
CA HIS A 294 -15.99 -12.27 -16.25
C HIS A 294 -14.66 -11.73 -15.69
N PRO A 295 -14.49 -10.39 -15.56
CA PRO A 295 -13.26 -9.81 -15.07
C PRO A 295 -12.93 -10.33 -13.66
N ALA A 296 -11.68 -10.76 -13.46
CA ALA A 296 -11.22 -11.19 -12.15
C ALA A 296 -10.89 -9.99 -11.27
N VAL A 297 -11.26 -10.05 -10.01
CA VAL A 297 -10.91 -9.08 -8.97
C VAL A 297 -10.32 -9.81 -7.78
N ILE A 298 -9.15 -9.36 -7.33
CA ILE A 298 -8.47 -9.92 -6.16
C ILE A 298 -8.91 -9.21 -4.89
N HIS A 299 -9.11 -9.97 -3.82
CA HIS A 299 -9.29 -9.41 -2.48
C HIS A 299 -8.59 -10.27 -1.45
N ASN A 300 -8.12 -9.67 -0.35
CA ASN A 300 -7.53 -10.48 0.71
C ASN A 300 -8.60 -11.08 1.63
N LEU A 301 -8.20 -12.05 2.44
CA LEU A 301 -9.11 -12.84 3.25
C LEU A 301 -9.78 -12.08 4.40
N ILE A 302 -9.28 -10.88 4.75
CA ILE A 302 -9.83 -10.03 5.82
C ILE A 302 -10.67 -8.86 5.28
N THR A 303 -10.88 -8.77 3.96
CA THR A 303 -11.88 -7.83 3.42
C THR A 303 -13.28 -8.30 3.80
N SER A 304 -14.22 -7.36 3.91
CA SER A 304 -15.63 -7.64 4.14
C SER A 304 -16.17 -8.67 3.14
N ARG A 305 -17.08 -9.52 3.60
CA ARG A 305 -17.83 -10.45 2.74
C ARG A 305 -18.65 -9.73 1.65
N ALA A 306 -18.99 -8.47 1.87
CA ALA A 306 -19.62 -7.63 0.85
C ALA A 306 -18.78 -7.55 -0.44
N VAL A 307 -17.45 -7.59 -0.35
CA VAL A 307 -16.56 -7.48 -1.52
C VAL A 307 -16.78 -8.62 -2.52
N PRO A 308 -16.61 -9.90 -2.19
CA PRO A 308 -16.85 -10.98 -3.14
C PRO A 308 -18.33 -11.08 -3.57
N GLU A 309 -19.28 -10.73 -2.71
CA GLU A 309 -20.71 -10.75 -3.06
C GLU A 309 -21.02 -9.69 -4.11
N LEU A 310 -20.53 -8.47 -3.98
CA LEU A 310 -20.73 -7.40 -4.96
C LEU A 310 -19.98 -7.65 -6.27
N ILE A 311 -18.76 -8.21 -6.21
CA ILE A 311 -18.03 -8.63 -7.42
C ILE A 311 -18.86 -9.66 -8.22
N ALA A 312 -19.42 -10.66 -7.54
CA ALA A 312 -20.26 -11.68 -8.20
C ALA A 312 -21.57 -11.09 -8.74
N HIS A 313 -22.22 -10.20 -7.96
CA HIS A 313 -23.43 -9.50 -8.39
C HIS A 313 -23.21 -8.69 -9.68
N ASP A 314 -22.07 -8.03 -9.79
CA ASP A 314 -21.72 -7.20 -10.96
C ASP A 314 -21.16 -8.04 -12.14
N GLY A 315 -21.13 -9.37 -11.98
CA GLY A 315 -20.72 -10.34 -12.99
C GLY A 315 -19.21 -10.48 -13.15
N GLY A 316 -18.43 -10.08 -12.14
CA GLY A 316 -17.01 -10.36 -12.01
C GLY A 316 -16.75 -11.71 -11.34
N ARG A 317 -15.48 -12.10 -11.26
CA ARG A 317 -14.99 -13.29 -10.56
C ARG A 317 -14.10 -12.88 -9.40
N ALA A 318 -14.57 -13.10 -8.17
CA ALA A 318 -13.79 -12.84 -6.97
C ALA A 318 -12.68 -13.90 -6.77
N VAL A 319 -11.47 -13.46 -6.51
CA VAL A 319 -10.31 -14.32 -6.21
C VAL A 319 -9.73 -13.91 -4.87
N ARG A 320 -9.81 -14.81 -3.88
CA ARG A 320 -9.35 -14.55 -2.52
C ARG A 320 -7.88 -14.92 -2.35
N THR A 321 -7.10 -14.04 -1.68
CA THR A 321 -5.68 -14.29 -1.39
C THR A 321 -5.37 -14.19 0.10
N ARG A 322 -4.15 -14.60 0.45
CA ARG A 322 -3.51 -14.29 1.73
C ARG A 322 -3.27 -12.79 1.85
N VAL A 323 -3.09 -12.30 3.08
CA VAL A 323 -2.71 -10.90 3.34
C VAL A 323 -1.26 -10.66 2.89
N GLY A 324 -1.05 -9.56 2.15
CA GLY A 324 0.28 -9.10 1.74
C GLY A 324 0.35 -8.71 0.26
N HIS A 325 0.90 -7.53 0.01
CA HIS A 325 0.90 -6.90 -1.31
C HIS A 325 1.61 -7.71 -2.41
N SER A 326 2.65 -8.48 -2.08
CA SER A 326 3.36 -9.34 -3.05
C SER A 326 2.47 -10.46 -3.57
N PHE A 327 1.63 -11.06 -2.71
CA PHE A 327 0.70 -12.12 -3.11
C PHE A 327 -0.38 -11.59 -4.05
N ILE A 328 -0.89 -10.37 -3.77
CA ILE A 328 -1.92 -9.76 -4.63
C ILE A 328 -1.36 -9.47 -6.01
N LYS A 329 -0.21 -8.81 -6.13
CA LYS A 329 0.42 -8.51 -7.43
C LYS A 329 0.69 -9.78 -8.26
N ALA A 330 1.22 -10.83 -7.61
CA ALA A 330 1.48 -12.12 -8.26
C ALA A 330 0.17 -12.79 -8.74
N THR A 331 -0.87 -12.78 -7.90
CA THR A 331 -2.18 -13.35 -8.24
C THR A 331 -2.86 -12.52 -9.33
N MET A 332 -2.78 -11.19 -9.30
CA MET A 332 -3.29 -10.34 -10.37
C MET A 332 -2.67 -10.70 -11.73
N ALA A 333 -1.36 -10.86 -11.77
CA ALA A 333 -0.67 -11.23 -13.00
C ALA A 333 -1.07 -12.64 -13.49
N ALA A 334 -1.20 -13.61 -12.58
CA ALA A 334 -1.56 -14.99 -12.92
C ALA A 334 -3.02 -15.12 -13.39
N GLU A 335 -3.95 -14.38 -12.78
CA GLU A 335 -5.39 -14.42 -13.06
C GLU A 335 -5.83 -13.41 -14.13
N GLY A 336 -4.94 -12.53 -14.58
CA GLY A 336 -5.27 -11.40 -15.45
C GLY A 336 -6.28 -10.44 -14.82
N ALA A 337 -6.24 -10.30 -13.48
CA ALA A 337 -7.24 -9.54 -12.75
C ALA A 337 -7.20 -8.05 -13.11
N VAL A 338 -8.36 -7.42 -13.17
CA VAL A 338 -8.51 -6.00 -13.51
C VAL A 338 -8.16 -5.09 -12.34
N PHE A 339 -8.43 -5.58 -11.11
CA PHE A 339 -8.27 -4.83 -9.88
C PHE A 339 -7.97 -5.78 -8.71
N GLY A 340 -7.32 -5.26 -7.69
CA GLY A 340 -7.16 -5.91 -6.40
C GLY A 340 -7.27 -4.91 -5.26
N GLY A 341 -7.82 -5.33 -4.11
CA GLY A 341 -7.95 -4.45 -2.95
C GLY A 341 -7.72 -5.18 -1.64
N GLU A 342 -7.19 -4.44 -0.65
CA GLU A 342 -6.94 -4.92 0.70
C GLU A 342 -7.67 -4.10 1.75
N HIS A 343 -7.97 -4.72 2.87
CA HIS A 343 -8.47 -4.01 4.04
C HIS A 343 -7.47 -3.00 4.63
N SER A 344 -6.19 -3.11 4.27
CA SER A 344 -5.13 -2.16 4.61
C SER A 344 -5.09 -0.90 3.75
N ALA A 345 -6.07 -0.71 2.86
CA ALA A 345 -6.19 0.40 1.90
C ALA A 345 -5.09 0.47 0.83
N HIS A 346 -4.52 -0.69 0.44
CA HIS A 346 -3.79 -0.82 -0.81
C HIS A 346 -4.76 -1.23 -1.93
N TYR A 347 -4.66 -0.56 -3.07
CA TYR A 347 -5.54 -0.76 -4.23
C TYR A 347 -4.69 -0.89 -5.49
N TYR A 348 -4.78 -2.04 -6.15
CA TYR A 348 -3.94 -2.48 -7.27
C TYR A 348 -4.72 -2.47 -8.55
N PHE A 349 -4.12 -1.96 -9.63
CA PHE A 349 -4.81 -1.82 -10.91
C PHE A 349 -4.02 -2.47 -12.04
N ARG A 350 -4.69 -3.30 -12.85
CA ARG A 350 -4.06 -3.93 -14.03
C ARG A 350 -3.46 -2.89 -14.97
N ASP A 351 -4.22 -1.84 -15.26
CA ASP A 351 -3.79 -0.79 -16.17
C ASP A 351 -2.81 0.20 -15.53
N PHE A 352 -2.50 0.00 -14.25
CA PHE A 352 -1.38 0.62 -13.57
C PHE A 352 -0.28 -0.42 -13.23
N PHE A 353 0.02 -1.28 -14.23
CA PHE A 353 1.10 -2.28 -14.14
C PHE A 353 0.92 -3.32 -13.01
N ASN A 354 -0.31 -3.65 -12.63
CA ASN A 354 -0.66 -4.44 -11.44
C ASN A 354 -0.11 -3.86 -10.12
N ALA A 355 0.24 -2.59 -10.10
CA ALA A 355 0.78 -1.91 -8.93
C ALA A 355 -0.31 -1.19 -8.14
N ASP A 356 0.00 -0.93 -6.88
CA ASP A 356 -0.84 -0.17 -5.98
C ASP A 356 -0.65 1.34 -6.16
N THR A 357 -1.76 2.08 -6.01
CA THR A 357 -1.77 3.53 -6.02
C THR A 357 -2.96 4.07 -5.23
N GLY A 358 -2.68 4.80 -4.16
CA GLY A 358 -3.70 5.48 -3.37
C GLY A 358 -4.39 6.59 -4.16
N MET A 359 -3.65 7.28 -5.02
CA MET A 359 -4.19 8.38 -5.83
C MET A 359 -5.22 7.89 -6.85
N LEU A 360 -4.96 6.77 -7.53
CA LEU A 360 -5.93 6.21 -8.49
C LEU A 360 -7.20 5.72 -7.79
N ALA A 361 -7.08 5.12 -6.61
CA ALA A 361 -8.23 4.75 -5.78
C ALA A 361 -9.05 5.99 -5.38
N ALA A 362 -8.39 7.06 -4.92
CA ALA A 362 -9.05 8.34 -4.64
C ALA A 362 -9.80 8.88 -5.85
N MET A 363 -9.20 8.83 -7.05
CA MET A 363 -9.85 9.27 -8.29
C MET A 363 -11.12 8.46 -8.61
N HIS A 364 -11.13 7.14 -8.38
CA HIS A 364 -12.32 6.31 -8.56
C HIS A 364 -13.43 6.68 -7.59
N VAL A 365 -13.10 6.96 -6.31
CA VAL A 365 -14.09 7.41 -5.32
C VAL A 365 -14.65 8.78 -5.67
N LEU A 366 -13.78 9.72 -6.07
CA LEU A 366 -14.19 11.06 -6.53
C LEU A 366 -15.07 10.99 -7.78
N ALA A 367 -14.75 10.12 -8.74
CA ALA A 367 -15.57 9.90 -9.92
C ALA A 367 -16.97 9.35 -9.54
N ALA A 368 -17.03 8.32 -8.69
CA ALA A 368 -18.30 7.74 -8.24
C ALA A 368 -19.16 8.76 -7.48
N LEU A 369 -18.54 9.59 -6.62
CA LEU A 369 -19.24 10.66 -5.91
C LEU A 369 -19.67 11.79 -6.86
N GLY A 370 -18.84 12.14 -7.83
CA GLY A 370 -19.11 13.21 -8.79
C GLY A 370 -20.16 12.86 -9.87
N GLU A 371 -20.38 11.58 -10.13
CA GLU A 371 -21.39 11.08 -11.08
C GLU A 371 -22.82 11.05 -10.53
N GLN A 372 -23.00 11.28 -9.21
CA GLN A 372 -24.29 11.23 -8.54
C GLN A 372 -24.53 12.51 -7.68
N ASN A 373 -25.79 12.74 -7.26
CA ASN A 373 -26.16 13.94 -6.51
C ASN A 373 -26.19 13.75 -4.98
N GLY A 374 -26.15 12.50 -4.51
CA GLY A 374 -26.20 12.18 -3.09
C GLY A 374 -24.85 12.38 -2.38
N PRO A 375 -24.83 12.36 -1.04
CA PRO A 375 -23.62 12.44 -0.25
C PRO A 375 -22.86 11.10 -0.26
N LEU A 376 -21.60 11.13 0.16
CA LEU A 376 -20.75 9.94 0.21
C LEU A 376 -21.25 8.92 1.23
N SER A 377 -21.80 9.37 2.36
CA SER A 377 -22.38 8.50 3.40
C SER A 377 -23.55 7.64 2.88
N GLU A 378 -24.29 8.11 1.87
CA GLU A 378 -25.35 7.32 1.23
C GLU A 378 -24.75 6.33 0.21
N LEU A 379 -23.80 6.78 -0.58
CA LEU A 379 -23.07 5.93 -1.51
C LEU A 379 -22.32 4.81 -0.76
N GLY A 380 -21.64 5.13 0.34
CA GLY A 380 -20.86 4.16 1.13
C GLY A 380 -21.72 3.05 1.72
N ARG A 381 -22.94 3.35 2.17
CA ARG A 381 -23.86 2.35 2.75
C ARG A 381 -24.19 1.18 1.80
N GLU A 382 -24.19 1.41 0.50
CA GLU A 382 -24.38 0.34 -0.49
C GLU A 382 -23.29 -0.72 -0.42
N TYR A 383 -22.07 -0.31 -0.02
CA TYR A 383 -20.90 -1.17 0.04
C TYR A 383 -20.56 -1.68 1.44
N GLU A 384 -21.33 -1.28 2.46
CA GLU A 384 -21.14 -1.68 3.88
C GLU A 384 -22.40 -2.29 4.50
N PRO A 385 -22.91 -3.41 3.95
CA PRO A 385 -24.12 -4.05 4.48
C PRO A 385 -23.89 -4.80 5.79
N TYR A 386 -22.65 -4.98 6.22
CA TYR A 386 -22.24 -5.74 7.39
C TYR A 386 -21.56 -4.85 8.44
N VAL A 387 -21.53 -5.34 9.69
CA VAL A 387 -20.88 -4.66 10.82
C VAL A 387 -19.57 -5.35 11.14
N SER A 388 -18.46 -4.63 11.07
CA SER A 388 -17.11 -5.11 11.34
C SER A 388 -16.63 -4.70 12.74
N SER A 389 -15.79 -5.53 13.36
CA SER A 389 -15.06 -5.22 14.60
C SER A 389 -13.83 -4.31 14.35
N GLY A 390 -13.40 -4.14 13.11
CA GLY A 390 -12.03 -3.74 12.80
C GLY A 390 -11.00 -4.80 13.22
N GLU A 391 -9.72 -4.53 13.02
CA GLU A 391 -8.64 -5.42 13.48
C GLU A 391 -8.38 -5.19 14.98
N ILE A 392 -8.45 -6.25 15.78
CA ILE A 392 -8.19 -6.23 17.23
C ILE A 392 -6.93 -7.04 17.51
N ASN A 393 -5.91 -6.39 18.04
CA ASN A 393 -4.64 -7.00 18.41
C ASN A 393 -4.67 -7.47 19.87
N SER A 394 -4.23 -8.69 20.13
CA SER A 394 -4.00 -9.23 21.48
C SER A 394 -2.55 -9.67 21.61
N GLN A 395 -1.83 -9.09 22.59
CA GLN A 395 -0.48 -9.52 22.93
C GLN A 395 -0.55 -10.71 23.87
N LEU A 396 0.05 -11.83 23.49
CA LEU A 396 -0.07 -13.10 24.19
C LEU A 396 1.29 -13.75 24.41
N ALA A 397 1.44 -14.43 25.56
CA ALA A 397 2.63 -15.22 25.84
C ALA A 397 2.68 -16.52 25.03
N ASP A 398 1.51 -17.11 24.71
CA ASP A 398 1.38 -18.35 23.96
C ASP A 398 0.25 -18.23 22.91
N VAL A 399 0.60 -17.74 21.74
CA VAL A 399 -0.30 -17.60 20.60
C VAL A 399 -0.83 -18.96 20.11
N PRO A 400 -0.01 -20.02 19.95
CA PRO A 400 -0.51 -21.36 19.57
C PRO A 400 -1.57 -21.92 20.52
N ALA A 401 -1.40 -21.78 21.83
CA ALA A 401 -2.40 -22.26 22.80
C ALA A 401 -3.72 -21.49 22.69
N ALA A 402 -3.68 -20.16 22.48
CA ALA A 402 -4.88 -19.35 22.28
C ALA A 402 -5.63 -19.77 21.01
N VAL A 403 -4.92 -19.96 19.90
CA VAL A 403 -5.51 -20.43 18.63
C VAL A 403 -6.14 -21.81 18.80
N ALA A 404 -5.48 -22.74 19.51
CA ALA A 404 -6.00 -24.08 19.77
C ALA A 404 -7.31 -24.05 20.60
N ARG A 405 -7.42 -23.17 21.62
CA ARG A 405 -8.66 -22.99 22.40
C ARG A 405 -9.81 -22.52 21.53
N VAL A 406 -9.61 -21.51 20.70
CA VAL A 406 -10.64 -20.99 19.80
C VAL A 406 -11.04 -22.08 18.79
N ARG A 407 -10.06 -22.78 18.20
CA ARG A 407 -10.33 -23.88 17.26
C ARG A 407 -11.20 -24.95 17.91
N ALA A 408 -10.89 -25.39 19.14
CA ALA A 408 -11.67 -26.39 19.84
C ALA A 408 -13.11 -25.93 20.12
N ALA A 409 -13.32 -24.67 20.50
CA ALA A 409 -14.64 -24.12 20.79
C ALA A 409 -15.51 -23.94 19.51
N TYR A 410 -14.90 -23.69 18.38
CA TYR A 410 -15.60 -23.41 17.11
C TYR A 410 -15.54 -24.56 16.09
N THR A 411 -14.97 -25.73 16.43
CA THR A 411 -15.10 -26.95 15.63
C THR A 411 -16.48 -27.56 15.89
N ARG A 412 -17.46 -27.17 15.09
CA ARG A 412 -18.88 -27.53 15.19
C ARG A 412 -19.46 -27.74 13.80
N ASP A 413 -20.57 -28.51 13.70
CA ASP A 413 -21.22 -28.81 12.41
C ASP A 413 -21.81 -27.58 11.70
N ASP A 414 -22.09 -26.50 12.46
CA ASP A 414 -22.63 -25.24 11.98
C ASP A 414 -21.55 -24.19 11.64
N VAL A 415 -20.26 -24.56 11.65
CA VAL A 415 -19.13 -23.65 11.36
C VAL A 415 -18.17 -24.31 10.38
N THR A 416 -17.83 -23.59 9.34
CA THR A 416 -16.74 -23.94 8.42
C THR A 416 -15.43 -23.28 8.85
N ILE A 417 -14.31 -24.01 8.72
CA ILE A 417 -12.98 -23.49 9.05
C ILE A 417 -12.12 -23.53 7.79
N ASP A 418 -11.50 -22.41 7.47
CA ASP A 418 -10.56 -22.23 6.35
C ASP A 418 -9.19 -21.83 6.90
N GLU A 419 -8.12 -22.40 6.33
CA GLU A 419 -6.73 -22.26 6.82
C GLU A 419 -5.81 -21.55 5.78
N LEU A 420 -6.37 -20.71 4.91
CA LEU A 420 -5.59 -20.03 3.88
C LEU A 420 -4.50 -19.13 4.46
N ASP A 421 -4.83 -18.35 5.52
CA ASP A 421 -3.89 -17.50 6.27
C ASP A 421 -4.43 -17.29 7.68
N GLY A 422 -3.88 -18.00 8.67
CA GLY A 422 -4.50 -18.16 9.99
C GLY A 422 -5.74 -19.05 9.91
N LEU A 423 -6.71 -18.81 10.78
CA LEU A 423 -7.96 -19.55 10.82
C LEU A 423 -9.14 -18.61 10.54
N THR A 424 -9.89 -18.87 9.50
CA THR A 424 -11.17 -18.18 9.24
C THR A 424 -12.33 -19.11 9.58
N PHE A 425 -13.20 -18.66 10.46
CA PHE A 425 -14.41 -19.36 10.90
C PHE A 425 -15.62 -18.67 10.30
N THR A 426 -16.51 -19.43 9.69
CA THR A 426 -17.72 -18.88 9.06
C THR A 426 -18.93 -19.69 9.51
N ALA A 427 -19.97 -19.03 10.01
CA ALA A 427 -21.24 -19.64 10.34
C ALA A 427 -21.92 -20.19 9.09
N ALA A 428 -22.51 -21.41 9.17
CA ALA A 428 -23.19 -22.05 8.04
C ALA A 428 -24.43 -21.27 7.55
N ASP A 429 -25.07 -20.49 8.44
CA ASP A 429 -26.18 -19.59 8.11
C ASP A 429 -25.73 -18.25 7.54
N GLY A 430 -24.41 -18.02 7.45
CA GLY A 430 -23.81 -16.81 6.90
C GLY A 430 -23.98 -15.57 7.77
N ARG A 431 -24.41 -15.68 9.03
CA ARG A 431 -24.67 -14.49 9.86
C ARG A 431 -23.41 -13.79 10.37
N TRP A 432 -22.30 -14.53 10.51
CA TRP A 432 -21.01 -14.00 10.97
C TRP A 432 -19.84 -14.80 10.41
N TRP A 433 -18.70 -14.16 10.38
CA TRP A 433 -17.38 -14.78 10.22
C TRP A 433 -16.33 -14.04 11.05
N PHE A 434 -15.26 -14.73 11.38
CA PHE A 434 -14.07 -14.08 11.93
C PHE A 434 -12.79 -14.78 11.46
N ASN A 435 -11.69 -14.03 11.43
CA ASN A 435 -10.35 -14.56 11.17
C ASN A 435 -9.45 -14.32 12.39
N LEU A 436 -8.67 -15.33 12.74
CA LEU A 436 -7.59 -15.27 13.72
C LEU A 436 -6.27 -15.54 13.04
N ARG A 437 -5.36 -14.56 13.08
CA ARG A 437 -4.07 -14.62 12.42
C ARG A 437 -2.95 -14.16 13.35
N ALA A 438 -1.90 -14.98 13.50
CA ALA A 438 -0.69 -14.56 14.19
C ALA A 438 0.05 -13.50 13.34
N SER A 439 0.61 -12.48 14.00
CA SER A 439 1.55 -11.58 13.34
C SER A 439 2.85 -12.33 13.02
N ASN A 440 3.42 -12.06 11.84
CA ASN A 440 4.70 -12.65 11.44
C ASN A 440 5.91 -11.96 12.10
N THR A 441 5.71 -10.77 12.66
CA THR A 441 6.80 -9.90 13.14
C THR A 441 6.71 -9.56 14.62
N GLU A 442 5.53 -9.75 15.24
CA GLU A 442 5.26 -9.32 16.61
C GLU A 442 4.47 -10.41 17.37
N PRO A 443 4.54 -10.47 18.70
CA PRO A 443 3.81 -11.47 19.50
C PRO A 443 2.32 -11.11 19.64
N PHE A 444 1.66 -10.77 18.52
CA PHE A 444 0.25 -10.44 18.44
C PHE A 444 -0.56 -11.53 17.75
N LEU A 445 -1.73 -11.81 18.31
CA LEU A 445 -2.82 -12.50 17.62
C LEU A 445 -3.86 -11.46 17.21
N ARG A 446 -4.16 -11.40 15.91
CA ARG A 446 -5.07 -10.47 15.28
C ARG A 446 -6.43 -11.10 15.06
N LEU A 447 -7.48 -10.45 15.54
CA LEU A 447 -8.87 -10.80 15.29
C LEU A 447 -9.50 -9.78 14.34
N ASN A 448 -10.14 -10.27 13.28
CA ASN A 448 -11.08 -9.53 12.46
C ASN A 448 -12.42 -10.29 12.49
N ALA A 449 -13.50 -9.63 12.88
CA ALA A 449 -14.84 -10.22 12.93
C ALA A 449 -15.85 -9.34 12.19
N GLU A 450 -16.84 -9.98 11.55
CA GLU A 450 -17.91 -9.30 10.82
C GLU A 450 -19.21 -10.08 10.96
N ALA A 451 -20.33 -9.37 11.07
CA ALA A 451 -21.66 -9.98 11.15
C ALA A 451 -22.74 -9.10 10.47
N VAL A 452 -23.92 -9.69 10.31
CA VAL A 452 -25.09 -9.05 9.69
C VAL A 452 -25.66 -7.89 10.51
N ASP A 453 -25.37 -7.82 11.81
CA ASP A 453 -25.83 -6.75 12.72
C ASP A 453 -24.85 -6.55 13.88
N ALA A 454 -24.98 -5.40 14.55
CA ALA A 454 -24.06 -4.98 15.62
C ALA A 454 -24.12 -5.91 16.85
N THR A 455 -25.26 -6.49 17.18
CA THR A 455 -25.41 -7.39 18.33
C THR A 455 -24.66 -8.70 18.04
N THR A 456 -24.92 -9.32 16.89
CA THR A 456 -24.24 -10.56 16.48
C THR A 456 -22.72 -10.34 16.39
N MET A 457 -22.27 -9.19 15.84
CA MET A 457 -20.86 -8.87 15.76
C MET A 457 -20.21 -8.75 17.15
N ALA A 458 -20.87 -8.00 18.07
CA ALA A 458 -20.38 -7.84 19.43
C ALA A 458 -20.28 -9.18 20.18
N ASP A 459 -21.31 -10.02 20.07
CA ASP A 459 -21.36 -11.34 20.74
C ASP A 459 -20.20 -12.23 20.26
N ILE A 460 -19.98 -12.34 18.94
CA ILE A 460 -18.89 -13.14 18.37
C ILE A 460 -17.52 -12.58 18.76
N ARG A 461 -17.32 -11.27 18.63
CA ARG A 461 -16.07 -10.59 19.01
C ARG A 461 -15.71 -10.89 20.46
N ASP A 462 -16.67 -10.68 21.37
CA ASP A 462 -16.43 -10.78 22.81
C ASP A 462 -16.21 -12.23 23.25
N ASP A 463 -16.94 -13.19 22.67
CA ASP A 463 -16.74 -14.62 22.92
C ASP A 463 -15.35 -15.08 22.46
N VAL A 464 -14.93 -14.70 21.24
CA VAL A 464 -13.59 -15.03 20.72
C VAL A 464 -12.49 -14.37 21.56
N LEU A 465 -12.63 -13.09 21.93
CA LEU A 465 -11.66 -12.41 22.78
C LEU A 465 -11.57 -13.01 24.18
N ALA A 466 -12.68 -13.49 24.75
CA ALA A 466 -12.66 -14.19 26.03
C ALA A 466 -11.85 -15.48 25.95
N LEU A 467 -11.92 -16.23 24.84
CA LEU A 467 -11.12 -17.44 24.63
C LEU A 467 -9.64 -17.12 24.33
N VAL A 468 -9.38 -16.05 23.60
CA VAL A 468 -8.02 -15.63 23.22
C VAL A 468 -7.22 -15.18 24.46
N ARG A 469 -7.87 -14.45 25.38
CA ARG A 469 -7.22 -13.77 26.52
C ARG A 469 -7.20 -14.59 27.82
N GLN A 470 -7.63 -15.87 27.79
CA GLN A 470 -7.44 -16.84 28.87
C GLN A 470 -5.95 -17.25 28.94
#